data_2745cf7de01989326edf3a8d80b86acc
#
_entry.id   2745cf7de01989326edf3a8d80b86acc
#
_cell.length_a   1.000
_cell.length_b   1.000
_cell.length_c   1.000
_cell.angle_alpha   90.00
_cell.angle_beta   90.00
_cell.angle_gamma   90.00
#
_symmetry.space_group_name_H-M   'P 1'
#
loop_
_entity.id
_entity.type
_entity.pdbx_description
1 polymer ?
#
loop_
_entity_poly.entity_id
_entity_poly.type
_entity_poly.pdbx_seq_one_letter_code
_entity_poly.pdbx_strand_id
1 'polypeptide(L)'
;MKDHTSVFTILTGVAMLCGFAIALVYQATAEQIAHNRTARLEEAVARVLPGVTRFQGYRAAGAGIAPAGIDQAAFIAGYDSNGAFTGVAVPVSIMGYQDTIGMLLGYDPQQQQLTGFAVLESRETPGLGAKIATDPAFLASLGALDVTLAGAALANPVVLSRGIERRPHEVDGITGATVSSSAVVRAVNNAAPDFAAIRARLGVLLRTTENRDAG
;
A
#
# COMPACT_ATOMS: atom_id res chain seq x y z
N MET A 1 -53.56 1.83 -22.97
CA MET A 1 -53.03 2.48 -21.74
C MET A 1 -52.85 1.51 -20.56
N LYS A 2 -53.64 0.46 -20.41
CA LYS A 2 -53.54 -0.52 -19.30
C LYS A 2 -52.25 -1.38 -19.38
N ASP A 3 -51.75 -1.69 -20.56
CA ASP A 3 -50.60 -2.58 -20.74
C ASP A 3 -49.26 -1.92 -20.33
N HIS A 4 -49.14 -0.61 -20.54
CA HIS A 4 -47.92 0.12 -20.17
C HIS A 4 -47.72 0.24 -18.65
N THR A 5 -48.83 0.45 -17.89
CA THR A 5 -48.79 0.49 -16.42
C THR A 5 -48.40 -0.87 -15.83
N SER A 6 -48.88 -1.96 -16.41
CA SER A 6 -48.55 -3.32 -15.97
C SER A 6 -47.05 -3.62 -16.19
N VAL A 7 -46.50 -3.24 -17.35
CA VAL A 7 -45.05 -3.41 -17.66
C VAL A 7 -44.20 -2.58 -16.71
N PHE A 8 -44.55 -1.32 -16.44
CA PHE A 8 -43.84 -0.48 -15.48
C PHE A 8 -43.83 -1.09 -14.08
N THR A 9 -44.99 -1.57 -13.60
CA THR A 9 -45.08 -2.17 -12.25
C THR A 9 -44.21 -3.42 -12.13
N ILE A 10 -44.21 -4.30 -13.14
CA ILE A 10 -43.40 -5.51 -13.14
C ILE A 10 -41.92 -5.13 -13.18
N LEU A 11 -41.51 -4.19 -14.05
CA LEU A 11 -40.11 -3.76 -14.18
C LEU A 11 -39.58 -3.15 -12.88
N THR A 12 -40.39 -2.27 -12.25
CA THR A 12 -40.07 -1.65 -10.96
C THR A 12 -39.98 -2.70 -9.85
N GLY A 13 -40.88 -3.67 -9.81
CA GLY A 13 -40.84 -4.77 -8.85
C GLY A 13 -39.61 -5.62 -8.96
N VAL A 14 -39.22 -5.99 -10.19
CA VAL A 14 -38.00 -6.75 -10.45
C VAL A 14 -36.76 -5.95 -10.07
N ALA A 15 -36.69 -4.66 -10.44
CA ALA A 15 -35.58 -3.79 -10.08
C ALA A 15 -35.42 -3.64 -8.56
N MET A 16 -36.52 -3.45 -7.83
CA MET A 16 -36.51 -3.40 -6.36
C MET A 16 -36.04 -4.73 -5.74
N LEU A 17 -36.53 -5.85 -6.24
CA LEU A 17 -36.12 -7.17 -5.74
C LEU A 17 -34.62 -7.42 -5.97
N CYS A 18 -34.10 -7.11 -7.16
CA CYS A 18 -32.68 -7.22 -7.46
C CYS A 18 -31.83 -6.29 -6.58
N GLY A 19 -32.24 -5.03 -6.43
CA GLY A 19 -31.54 -4.08 -5.56
C GLY A 19 -31.52 -4.52 -4.10
N PHE A 20 -32.65 -5.04 -3.62
CA PHE A 20 -32.75 -5.58 -2.25
C PHE A 20 -31.85 -6.81 -2.07
N ALA A 21 -31.85 -7.74 -3.01
CA ALA A 21 -31.01 -8.93 -2.97
C ALA A 21 -29.52 -8.57 -2.94
N ILE A 22 -29.07 -7.61 -3.78
CA ILE A 22 -27.70 -7.10 -3.78
C ILE A 22 -27.34 -6.47 -2.44
N ALA A 23 -28.22 -5.61 -1.89
CA ALA A 23 -27.97 -4.95 -0.60
C ALA A 23 -27.85 -5.97 0.55
N LEU A 24 -28.68 -7.02 0.52
CA LEU A 24 -28.69 -8.07 1.52
C LEU A 24 -27.38 -8.89 1.49
N VAL A 25 -26.94 -9.28 0.30
CA VAL A 25 -25.65 -9.99 0.12
C VAL A 25 -24.50 -9.09 0.54
N TYR A 26 -24.49 -7.81 0.16
CA TYR A 26 -23.47 -6.86 0.56
C TYR A 26 -23.37 -6.72 2.08
N GLN A 27 -24.48 -6.56 2.77
CA GLN A 27 -24.51 -6.47 4.24
C GLN A 27 -24.01 -7.76 4.91
N ALA A 28 -24.45 -8.90 4.39
CA ALA A 28 -24.02 -10.21 4.93
C ALA A 28 -22.53 -10.50 4.76
N THR A 29 -21.90 -9.90 3.74
CA THR A 29 -20.47 -10.13 3.42
C THR A 29 -19.54 -9.01 3.89
N ALA A 30 -20.07 -7.83 4.28
CA ALA A 30 -19.28 -6.65 4.59
C ALA A 30 -18.28 -6.88 5.74
N GLU A 31 -18.69 -7.56 6.80
CA GLU A 31 -17.84 -7.87 7.95
C GLU A 31 -16.69 -8.82 7.55
N GLN A 32 -17.00 -9.86 6.77
CA GLN A 32 -16.00 -10.80 6.27
C GLN A 32 -15.00 -10.13 5.33
N ILE A 33 -15.47 -9.20 4.48
CA ILE A 33 -14.61 -8.42 3.58
C ILE A 33 -13.66 -7.53 4.40
N ALA A 34 -14.18 -6.85 5.43
CA ALA A 34 -13.37 -6.01 6.32
C ALA A 34 -12.29 -6.84 7.04
N HIS A 35 -12.68 -7.98 7.62
CA HIS A 35 -11.75 -8.90 8.29
C HIS A 35 -10.64 -9.40 7.34
N ASN A 36 -11.02 -9.86 6.15
CA ASN A 36 -10.06 -10.33 5.14
C ASN A 36 -9.11 -9.22 4.68
N ARG A 37 -9.59 -7.97 4.58
CA ARG A 37 -8.77 -6.81 4.22
C ARG A 37 -7.72 -6.53 5.29
N THR A 38 -8.10 -6.54 6.56
CA THR A 38 -7.19 -6.36 7.69
C THR A 38 -6.13 -7.45 7.72
N ALA A 39 -6.52 -8.72 7.61
CA ALA A 39 -5.58 -9.85 7.58
C ALA A 39 -4.57 -9.76 6.43
N ARG A 40 -5.02 -9.37 5.22
CA ARG A 40 -4.11 -9.15 4.08
C ARG A 40 -3.15 -8.00 4.32
N LEU A 41 -3.59 -6.93 4.96
CA LEU A 41 -2.74 -5.79 5.30
C LEU A 41 -1.67 -6.20 6.33
N GLU A 42 -2.03 -6.96 7.36
CA GLU A 42 -1.10 -7.51 8.35
C GLU A 42 -0.03 -8.40 7.70
N GLU A 43 -0.43 -9.32 6.83
CA GLU A 43 0.49 -10.15 6.05
C GLU A 43 1.40 -9.31 5.16
N ALA A 44 0.87 -8.27 4.51
CA ALA A 44 1.65 -7.37 3.68
C ALA A 44 2.66 -6.57 4.49
N VAL A 45 2.30 -6.09 5.71
CA VAL A 45 3.22 -5.42 6.63
C VAL A 45 4.39 -6.32 6.99
N ALA A 46 4.13 -7.59 7.35
CA ALA A 46 5.18 -8.56 7.66
C ALA A 46 6.10 -8.85 6.45
N ARG A 47 5.57 -8.76 5.23
CA ARG A 47 6.35 -8.96 3.99
C ARG A 47 7.24 -7.78 3.67
N VAL A 48 6.78 -6.53 3.90
CA VAL A 48 7.54 -5.32 3.53
C VAL A 48 8.48 -4.83 4.64
N LEU A 49 8.29 -5.29 5.88
CA LEU A 49 9.15 -4.98 7.03
C LEU A 49 9.76 -6.26 7.58
N PRO A 50 10.93 -6.67 7.10
CA PRO A 50 11.59 -7.88 7.59
C PRO A 50 11.86 -7.83 9.10
N GLY A 51 11.54 -8.93 9.82
CA GLY A 51 11.77 -9.03 11.26
C GLY A 51 10.72 -8.35 12.14
N VAL A 52 9.66 -7.77 11.56
CA VAL A 52 8.56 -7.19 12.33
C VAL A 52 7.79 -8.28 13.09
N THR A 53 7.52 -8.04 14.37
CA THR A 53 6.67 -8.90 15.21
C THR A 53 5.49 -8.12 15.79
N ARG A 54 5.63 -6.81 15.89
CA ARG A 54 4.56 -5.89 16.34
C ARG A 54 4.50 -4.70 15.40
N PHE A 55 3.30 -4.19 15.17
CA PHE A 55 3.10 -2.99 14.36
C PHE A 55 1.97 -2.13 14.92
N GLN A 56 2.06 -0.84 14.65
CA GLN A 56 1.09 0.15 15.07
C GLN A 56 0.83 1.14 13.94
N GLY A 57 -0.45 1.33 13.60
CA GLY A 57 -0.88 2.35 12.67
C GLY A 57 -0.82 3.75 13.29
N TYR A 58 -0.45 4.74 12.48
CA TYR A 58 -0.42 6.14 12.85
C TYR A 58 -1.04 7.02 11.76
N ARG A 59 -1.59 8.14 12.19
CA ARG A 59 -2.07 9.23 11.33
C ARG A 59 -1.45 10.55 11.73
N ALA A 60 -1.39 11.50 10.83
CA ALA A 60 -0.95 12.86 11.16
C ALA A 60 -1.96 13.51 12.13
N ALA A 61 -1.46 14.15 13.19
CA ALA A 61 -2.23 14.90 14.17
C ALA A 61 -1.52 16.22 14.46
N GLY A 62 -1.81 17.24 13.65
CA GLY A 62 -1.07 18.50 13.68
C GLY A 62 0.41 18.29 13.36
N ALA A 63 1.29 18.79 14.24
CA ALA A 63 2.75 18.59 14.12
C ALA A 63 3.22 17.21 14.59
N GLY A 64 2.35 16.39 15.23
CA GLY A 64 2.65 15.06 15.77
C GLY A 64 2.00 13.93 14.99
N ILE A 65 1.94 12.79 15.65
CA ILE A 65 1.26 11.56 15.19
C ILE A 65 0.31 11.09 16.29
N ALA A 66 -0.81 10.48 15.88
CA ALA A 66 -1.75 9.82 16.77
C ALA A 66 -1.91 8.35 16.34
N PRO A 67 -2.05 7.41 17.30
CA PRO A 67 -2.39 6.03 16.98
C PRO A 67 -3.70 5.94 16.17
N ALA A 68 -3.73 5.01 15.24
CA ALA A 68 -4.89 4.72 14.40
C ALA A 68 -5.00 3.21 14.16
N GLY A 69 -6.17 2.75 13.75
CA GLY A 69 -6.31 1.40 13.19
C GLY A 69 -5.47 1.28 11.91
N ILE A 70 -4.97 0.08 11.64
CA ILE A 70 -4.07 -0.14 10.49
C ILE A 70 -4.74 0.14 9.13
N ASP A 71 -6.06 -0.04 9.06
CA ASP A 71 -6.91 0.24 7.90
C ASP A 71 -7.11 1.74 7.61
N GLN A 72 -6.90 2.59 8.62
CA GLN A 72 -7.05 4.05 8.56
C GLN A 72 -5.73 4.79 8.76
N ALA A 73 -4.63 4.05 8.85
CA ALA A 73 -3.31 4.61 9.10
C ALA A 73 -2.75 5.30 7.86
N ALA A 74 -2.13 6.46 8.05
CA ALA A 74 -1.32 7.10 7.02
C ALA A 74 0.01 6.34 6.81
N PHE A 75 0.52 5.73 7.88
CA PHE A 75 1.64 4.79 7.85
C PHE A 75 1.57 3.84 9.04
N ILE A 76 2.25 2.70 8.94
CA ILE A 76 2.28 1.66 9.96
C ILE A 76 3.73 1.50 10.40
N ALA A 77 4.05 1.80 11.66
CA ALA A 77 5.37 1.56 12.23
C ALA A 77 5.51 0.10 12.67
N GLY A 78 6.63 -0.52 12.34
CA GLY A 78 6.98 -1.89 12.69
C GLY A 78 8.07 -1.95 13.75
N TYR A 79 7.99 -2.98 14.60
CA TYR A 79 8.92 -3.23 15.70
C TYR A 79 9.24 -4.72 15.77
N ASP A 80 10.46 -5.06 16.13
CA ASP A 80 10.90 -6.44 16.31
C ASP A 80 10.43 -7.04 17.67
N SER A 81 10.87 -8.27 17.97
CA SER A 81 10.58 -8.96 19.22
C SER A 81 11.14 -8.26 20.46
N ASN A 82 12.19 -7.46 20.31
CA ASN A 82 12.83 -6.70 21.37
C ASN A 82 12.24 -5.29 21.52
N GLY A 83 11.23 -4.95 20.71
CA GLY A 83 10.64 -3.61 20.68
C GLY A 83 11.44 -2.60 19.84
N ALA A 84 12.55 -2.99 19.22
CA ALA A 84 13.32 -2.09 18.37
C ALA A 84 12.56 -1.77 17.07
N PHE A 85 12.65 -0.50 16.66
CA PHE A 85 12.01 -0.02 15.45
C PHE A 85 12.66 -0.63 14.20
N THR A 86 11.89 -1.26 13.33
CA THR A 86 12.35 -1.92 12.10
C THR A 86 12.12 -1.11 10.83
N GLY A 87 11.16 -0.18 10.85
CA GLY A 87 10.80 0.63 9.71
C GLY A 87 9.32 1.01 9.70
N VAL A 88 8.86 1.56 8.60
CA VAL A 88 7.46 1.93 8.40
C VAL A 88 6.92 1.33 7.10
N ALA A 89 5.67 0.92 7.11
CA ALA A 89 4.94 0.54 5.92
C ALA A 89 3.99 1.68 5.52
N VAL A 90 4.11 2.16 4.28
CA VAL A 90 3.38 3.31 3.74
C VAL A 90 2.40 2.81 2.68
N PRO A 91 1.08 2.89 2.92
CA PRO A 91 0.09 2.55 1.92
C PRO A 91 0.05 3.65 0.84
N VAL A 92 0.15 3.24 -0.42
CA VAL A 92 0.06 4.13 -1.58
C VAL A 92 -0.85 3.54 -2.63
N SER A 93 -1.44 4.38 -3.47
CA SER A 93 -2.25 3.95 -4.60
C SER A 93 -1.96 4.82 -5.82
N ILE A 94 -2.03 4.19 -7.01
CA ILE A 94 -1.78 4.88 -8.28
C ILE A 94 -2.57 4.20 -9.40
N MET A 95 -2.90 4.97 -10.43
CA MET A 95 -3.50 4.41 -11.64
C MET A 95 -2.47 3.56 -12.40
N GLY A 96 -2.77 2.27 -12.55
CA GLY A 96 -2.04 1.31 -13.36
C GLY A 96 -2.41 1.39 -14.84
N TYR A 97 -2.41 0.23 -15.51
CA TYR A 97 -2.88 0.12 -16.90
C TYR A 97 -4.41 0.01 -16.96
N GLN A 98 -5.01 -0.86 -16.16
CA GLN A 98 -6.44 -1.16 -16.22
C GLN A 98 -7.22 -0.43 -15.12
N ASP A 99 -6.70 -0.38 -13.90
CA ASP A 99 -7.37 0.22 -12.74
C ASP A 99 -6.32 0.71 -11.72
N THR A 100 -6.79 1.25 -10.60
CA THR A 100 -5.95 1.65 -9.49
C THR A 100 -5.26 0.43 -8.87
N ILE A 101 -3.96 0.55 -8.65
CA ILE A 101 -3.14 -0.41 -7.92
C ILE A 101 -2.92 0.14 -6.52
N GLY A 102 -3.45 -0.57 -5.52
CA GLY A 102 -3.16 -0.33 -4.10
C GLY A 102 -1.95 -1.16 -3.67
N MET A 103 -0.98 -0.53 -3.02
CA MET A 103 0.28 -1.18 -2.62
C MET A 103 0.78 -0.68 -1.28
N LEU A 104 1.68 -1.44 -0.69
CA LEU A 104 2.36 -1.11 0.55
C LEU A 104 3.86 -1.04 0.29
N LEU A 105 4.48 0.08 0.67
CA LEU A 105 5.92 0.31 0.57
C LEU A 105 6.52 0.20 1.96
N GLY A 106 7.46 -0.73 2.17
CA GLY A 106 8.31 -0.75 3.36
C GLY A 106 9.41 0.30 3.21
N TYR A 107 9.61 1.14 4.20
CA TYR A 107 10.59 2.22 4.19
C TYR A 107 11.40 2.25 5.49
N ASP A 108 12.72 2.24 5.36
CA ASP A 108 13.64 2.53 6.46
C ASP A 108 14.03 4.03 6.43
N PRO A 109 13.51 4.84 7.36
CA PRO A 109 13.82 6.27 7.39
C PRO A 109 15.25 6.59 7.86
N GLN A 110 15.98 5.64 8.46
CA GLN A 110 17.38 5.80 8.87
C GLN A 110 18.30 5.62 7.66
N GLN A 111 18.12 4.52 6.91
CA GLN A 111 18.91 4.22 5.71
C GLN A 111 18.37 4.91 4.45
N GLN A 112 17.16 5.44 4.50
CA GLN A 112 16.44 6.03 3.37
C GLN A 112 16.33 5.07 2.18
N GLN A 113 15.95 3.84 2.47
CA GLN A 113 15.78 2.76 1.50
C GLN A 113 14.42 2.12 1.63
N LEU A 114 13.89 1.58 0.52
CA LEU A 114 12.78 0.66 0.61
C LEU A 114 13.26 -0.67 1.18
N THR A 115 12.52 -1.23 2.13
CA THR A 115 12.79 -2.55 2.71
C THR A 115 11.97 -3.65 2.05
N GLY A 116 10.91 -3.28 1.33
CA GLY A 116 10.04 -4.22 0.65
C GLY A 116 8.88 -3.56 -0.07
N PHE A 117 8.16 -4.37 -0.83
CA PHE A 117 7.01 -3.98 -1.63
C PHE A 117 5.95 -5.08 -1.60
N ALA A 118 4.69 -4.71 -1.48
CA ALA A 118 3.57 -5.65 -1.59
C ALA A 118 2.38 -4.99 -2.30
N VAL A 119 1.73 -5.71 -3.21
CA VAL A 119 0.47 -5.30 -3.81
C VAL A 119 -0.66 -5.72 -2.88
N LEU A 120 -1.51 -4.76 -2.48
CA LEU A 120 -2.69 -4.98 -1.64
C LEU A 120 -3.93 -5.27 -2.49
N GLU A 121 -4.09 -4.47 -3.56
CA GLU A 121 -5.22 -4.57 -4.48
C GLU A 121 -4.77 -4.22 -5.89
N SER A 122 -5.16 -5.04 -6.87
CA SER A 122 -4.88 -4.81 -8.28
C SER A 122 -5.91 -5.52 -9.14
N ARG A 123 -6.31 -4.86 -10.23
CA ARG A 123 -7.14 -5.43 -11.30
C ARG A 123 -6.39 -5.50 -12.62
N GLU A 124 -5.07 -5.48 -12.55
CA GLU A 124 -4.22 -5.60 -13.74
C GLU A 124 -4.39 -6.96 -14.43
N THR A 125 -4.17 -7.00 -15.72
CA THR A 125 -4.37 -8.19 -16.55
C THR A 125 -3.50 -9.35 -16.07
N PRO A 126 -4.10 -10.54 -15.77
CA PRO A 126 -3.35 -11.74 -15.41
C PRO A 126 -2.29 -12.11 -16.46
N GLY A 127 -1.11 -12.52 -16.01
CA GLY A 127 0.02 -12.88 -16.88
C GLY A 127 0.76 -11.71 -17.51
N LEU A 128 0.25 -10.47 -17.39
CA LEU A 128 0.87 -9.22 -17.82
C LEU A 128 1.08 -8.29 -16.62
N GLY A 129 0.27 -7.24 -16.48
CA GLY A 129 0.39 -6.25 -15.42
C GLY A 129 0.33 -6.81 -14.00
N ALA A 130 -0.41 -7.90 -13.77
CA ALA A 130 -0.48 -8.59 -12.48
C ALA A 130 0.89 -9.16 -12.02
N LYS A 131 1.88 -9.30 -12.91
CA LYS A 131 3.24 -9.76 -12.57
C LYS A 131 3.97 -8.81 -11.62
N ILE A 132 3.58 -7.55 -11.48
CA ILE A 132 4.15 -6.64 -10.48
C ILE A 132 4.08 -7.19 -9.06
N ALA A 133 3.13 -8.09 -8.76
CA ALA A 133 2.99 -8.74 -7.46
C ALA A 133 3.84 -10.00 -7.29
N THR A 134 4.37 -10.59 -8.36
CA THR A 134 4.96 -11.94 -8.33
C THR A 134 6.29 -12.10 -9.07
N ASP A 135 6.68 -11.15 -9.91
CA ASP A 135 7.94 -11.23 -10.64
C ASP A 135 9.13 -11.08 -9.69
N PRO A 136 10.00 -12.11 -9.56
CA PRO A 136 11.06 -12.10 -8.56
C PRO A 136 12.13 -11.02 -8.80
N ALA A 137 12.49 -10.76 -10.07
CA ALA A 137 13.50 -9.75 -10.41
C ALA A 137 12.97 -8.34 -10.09
N PHE A 138 11.72 -8.07 -10.48
CA PHE A 138 11.05 -6.81 -10.16
C PHE A 138 10.96 -6.59 -8.63
N LEU A 139 10.49 -7.58 -7.86
CA LEU A 139 10.36 -7.48 -6.41
C LEU A 139 11.74 -7.33 -5.74
N ALA A 140 12.75 -8.08 -6.18
CA ALA A 140 14.12 -7.94 -5.66
C ALA A 140 14.72 -6.55 -5.97
N SER A 141 14.33 -5.94 -7.10
CA SER A 141 14.81 -4.61 -7.46
C SER A 141 14.21 -3.48 -6.59
N LEU A 142 13.08 -3.72 -5.95
CA LEU A 142 12.45 -2.81 -5.00
C LEU A 142 12.98 -2.98 -3.56
N GLY A 143 13.60 -4.13 -3.26
CA GLY A 143 14.32 -4.33 -2.00
C GLY A 143 15.63 -3.56 -1.98
N ALA A 144 15.92 -2.81 -0.92
CA ALA A 144 17.10 -1.92 -0.79
C ALA A 144 17.19 -0.83 -1.89
N LEU A 145 16.06 -0.41 -2.47
CA LEU A 145 15.99 0.68 -3.43
C LEU A 145 16.30 2.00 -2.72
N ASP A 146 17.26 2.77 -3.25
CA ASP A 146 17.62 4.09 -2.73
C ASP A 146 16.49 5.11 -2.96
N VAL A 147 15.97 5.63 -1.87
CA VAL A 147 14.95 6.69 -1.84
C VAL A 147 15.44 7.87 -0.98
N THR A 148 16.74 8.17 -1.05
CA THR A 148 17.36 9.30 -0.37
C THR A 148 16.65 10.60 -0.72
N LEU A 149 16.35 11.38 0.30
CA LEU A 149 15.56 12.60 0.19
C LEU A 149 16.44 13.85 0.02
N ALA A 150 16.03 14.72 -0.90
CA ALA A 150 16.48 16.09 -1.04
C ALA A 150 15.30 17.03 -0.75
N GLY A 151 15.10 17.37 0.53
CA GLY A 151 13.90 18.07 0.99
C GLY A 151 12.67 17.16 0.99
N ALA A 152 11.62 17.53 0.29
CA ALA A 152 10.38 16.75 0.13
C ALA A 152 10.35 15.90 -1.14
N ALA A 153 11.42 15.88 -1.91
CA ALA A 153 11.57 15.07 -3.13
C ALA A 153 12.71 14.05 -2.96
N LEU A 154 12.76 13.06 -3.85
CA LEU A 154 13.91 12.15 -3.92
C LEU A 154 15.11 12.88 -4.53
N ALA A 155 16.31 12.64 -3.99
CA ALA A 155 17.56 13.16 -4.53
C ALA A 155 17.81 12.61 -5.96
N ASN A 156 17.50 11.34 -6.16
CA ASN A 156 17.51 10.67 -7.46
C ASN A 156 16.12 10.08 -7.69
N PRO A 157 15.35 10.59 -8.66
CA PRO A 157 14.06 10.00 -9.00
C PRO A 157 14.22 8.53 -9.38
N VAL A 158 13.37 7.69 -8.84
CA VAL A 158 13.33 6.27 -9.22
C VAL A 158 12.88 6.14 -10.67
N VAL A 159 13.57 5.29 -11.43
CA VAL A 159 13.27 5.03 -12.85
C VAL A 159 13.37 3.54 -13.16
N LEU A 160 12.76 3.11 -14.28
CA LEU A 160 12.97 1.75 -14.79
C LEU A 160 14.37 1.64 -15.40
N SER A 161 15.09 0.58 -15.02
CA SER A 161 16.41 0.26 -15.58
C SER A 161 16.31 0.02 -17.09
N ARG A 162 17.33 0.52 -17.81
CA ARG A 162 17.49 0.34 -19.25
C ARG A 162 18.80 -0.37 -19.61
N GLY A 163 19.61 -0.68 -18.61
CA GLY A 163 20.95 -1.26 -18.79
C GLY A 163 21.11 -2.63 -18.16
N ILE A 164 22.31 -3.21 -18.34
CA ILE A 164 22.72 -4.48 -17.73
C ILE A 164 23.06 -4.26 -16.25
N GLU A 165 23.63 -3.10 -15.92
CA GLU A 165 23.97 -2.69 -14.56
C GLU A 165 22.91 -1.75 -14.02
N ARG A 166 22.28 -2.13 -12.91
CA ARG A 166 21.24 -1.37 -12.23
C ARG A 166 21.87 -0.43 -11.20
N ARG A 167 21.47 0.84 -11.23
CA ARG A 167 21.82 1.82 -10.20
C ARG A 167 20.94 1.65 -8.95
N PRO A 168 21.36 2.15 -7.78
CA PRO A 168 20.60 1.99 -6.53
C PRO A 168 19.18 2.55 -6.55
N HIS A 169 18.87 3.52 -7.43
CA HIS A 169 17.54 4.13 -7.62
C HIS A 169 16.81 3.63 -8.88
N GLU A 170 17.24 2.53 -9.46
CA GLU A 170 16.62 1.92 -10.64
C GLU A 170 15.86 0.64 -10.27
N VAL A 171 14.77 0.38 -10.96
CA VAL A 171 13.91 -0.81 -10.80
C VAL A 171 13.88 -1.57 -12.11
N ASP A 172 13.98 -2.89 -12.06
CA ASP A 172 13.90 -3.74 -13.24
C ASP A 172 12.48 -3.69 -13.81
N GLY A 173 12.36 -3.47 -15.12
CA GLY A 173 11.08 -3.47 -15.81
C GLY A 173 10.59 -4.89 -16.10
N ILE A 174 9.29 -5.11 -16.07
CA ILE A 174 8.68 -6.40 -16.45
C ILE A 174 8.32 -6.37 -17.93
N THR A 175 8.88 -7.29 -18.71
CA THR A 175 8.53 -7.44 -20.14
C THR A 175 7.04 -7.74 -20.29
N GLY A 176 6.36 -6.93 -21.11
CA GLY A 176 4.91 -7.01 -21.32
C GLY A 176 4.05 -6.34 -20.24
N ALA A 177 4.68 -5.72 -19.21
CA ALA A 177 3.99 -5.00 -18.14
C ALA A 177 4.62 -3.63 -17.86
N THR A 178 5.15 -2.95 -18.87
CA THR A 178 5.88 -1.68 -18.71
C THR A 178 5.02 -0.58 -18.09
N VAL A 179 3.72 -0.51 -18.44
CA VAL A 179 2.81 0.51 -17.89
C VAL A 179 2.59 0.29 -16.39
N SER A 180 2.33 -0.94 -15.98
CA SER A 180 2.12 -1.30 -14.57
C SER A 180 3.42 -1.14 -13.76
N SER A 181 4.58 -1.56 -14.30
CA SER A 181 5.90 -1.33 -13.69
C SER A 181 6.20 0.17 -13.53
N SER A 182 5.92 0.98 -14.58
CA SER A 182 6.07 2.43 -14.51
C SER A 182 5.10 3.07 -13.51
N ALA A 183 3.92 2.51 -13.31
CA ALA A 183 2.98 2.97 -12.29
C ALA A 183 3.58 2.78 -10.89
N VAL A 184 4.17 1.62 -10.59
CA VAL A 184 4.85 1.37 -9.30
C VAL A 184 5.99 2.38 -9.09
N VAL A 185 6.84 2.60 -10.08
CA VAL A 185 7.92 3.60 -10.02
C VAL A 185 7.38 5.00 -9.73
N ARG A 186 6.30 5.42 -10.40
CA ARG A 186 5.65 6.70 -10.12
C ARG A 186 5.08 6.77 -8.71
N ALA A 187 4.52 5.67 -8.19
CA ALA A 187 4.00 5.61 -6.83
C ALA A 187 5.10 5.84 -5.80
N VAL A 188 6.28 5.21 -5.98
CA VAL A 188 7.45 5.44 -5.12
C VAL A 188 7.90 6.89 -5.16
N ASN A 189 8.01 7.50 -6.34
CA ASN A 189 8.38 8.91 -6.47
C ASN A 189 7.35 9.84 -5.81
N ASN A 190 6.06 9.54 -5.94
CA ASN A 190 4.98 10.32 -5.36
C ASN A 190 4.91 10.19 -3.83
N ALA A 191 5.46 9.10 -3.26
CA ALA A 191 5.52 8.89 -1.81
C ALA A 191 6.66 9.69 -1.12
N ALA A 192 7.52 10.38 -1.86
CA ALA A 192 8.63 11.15 -1.30
C ALA A 192 8.21 12.17 -0.22
N PRO A 193 7.11 12.94 -0.37
CA PRO A 193 6.63 13.82 0.70
C PRO A 193 6.22 13.07 1.97
N ASP A 194 5.64 11.87 1.84
CA ASP A 194 5.26 11.02 2.97
C ASP A 194 6.51 10.49 3.67
N PHE A 195 7.53 10.03 2.94
CA PHE A 195 8.82 9.63 3.48
C PHE A 195 9.50 10.79 4.23
N ALA A 196 9.47 12.00 3.69
CA ALA A 196 10.00 13.18 4.34
C ALA A 196 9.25 13.51 5.65
N ALA A 197 7.92 13.43 5.63
CA ALA A 197 7.08 13.65 6.81
C ALA A 197 7.32 12.60 7.90
N ILE A 198 7.50 11.33 7.53
CA ILE A 198 7.82 10.24 8.46
C ILE A 198 9.21 10.46 9.06
N ARG A 199 10.22 10.77 8.23
CA ARG A 199 11.58 11.02 8.67
C ARG A 199 11.66 12.18 9.66
N ALA A 200 10.93 13.26 9.42
CA ALA A 200 10.85 14.39 10.35
C ALA A 200 10.27 14.00 11.73
N ARG A 201 9.46 12.93 11.79
CA ARG A 201 8.84 12.42 13.02
C ARG A 201 9.54 11.18 13.61
N LEU A 202 10.66 10.75 13.04
CA LEU A 202 11.39 9.54 13.46
C LEU A 202 11.75 9.57 14.94
N GLY A 203 12.16 10.72 15.46
CA GLY A 203 12.47 10.88 16.90
C GLY A 203 11.28 10.64 17.83
N VAL A 204 10.05 10.82 17.36
CA VAL A 204 8.83 10.48 18.11
C VAL A 204 8.58 8.97 18.07
N LEU A 205 8.75 8.37 16.90
CA LEU A 205 8.59 6.91 16.71
C LEU A 205 9.59 6.12 17.56
N LEU A 206 10.85 6.56 17.63
CA LEU A 206 11.89 5.91 18.43
C LEU A 206 11.63 6.04 19.95
N ARG A 207 11.10 7.18 20.44
CA ARG A 207 10.77 7.36 21.86
C ARG A 207 9.52 6.64 22.32
N THR A 208 8.62 6.28 21.41
CA THR A 208 7.42 5.51 21.72
C THR A 208 7.77 4.08 22.16
N THR A 209 8.96 3.58 21.78
CA THR A 209 9.49 2.30 22.24
C THR A 209 10.00 2.36 23.69
N GLU A 210 10.73 3.39 24.07
CA GLU A 210 11.33 3.51 25.41
C GLU A 210 10.29 3.65 26.55
N ASN A 211 9.17 4.35 26.31
CA ASN A 211 8.15 4.58 27.34
C ASN A 211 7.19 3.39 27.55
N ARG A 212 7.23 2.35 26.72
CA ARG A 212 6.38 1.15 26.86
C ARG A 212 7.04 0.03 27.66
N ASP A 213 8.35 0.04 27.74
CA ASP A 213 9.13 -0.95 28.52
C ASP A 213 9.32 -0.51 30.00
N ALA A 214 8.83 0.67 30.38
CA ALA A 214 8.93 1.23 31.72
C ALA A 214 7.60 1.24 32.52
N GLY A 215 6.56 0.52 32.05
CA GLY A 215 5.24 0.42 32.67
C GLY A 215 4.78 -1.06 32.88
#